data_6795cc552899126ed20aaf314ae030d0
#
_entry.id   6795cc552899126ed20aaf314ae030d0
#
_cell.length_a   1.000
_cell.length_b   1.000
_cell.length_c   1.000
_cell.angle_alpha   90.00
_cell.angle_beta   90.00
_cell.angle_gamma   90.00
#
_symmetry.space_group_name_H-M   'P 1'
#
loop_
_entity.id
_entity.type
_entity.pdbx_description
1 polymer ?
#
loop_
_entity_poly.entity_id
_entity_poly.type
_entity_poly.pdbx_seq_one_letter_code
_entity_poly.pdbx_strand_id
1 'polypeptide(L)'
;MERVYIVTGANGHLGRNIVERLLKAGQEVHALILEGEQMPCFTNNYLLTVTKGDVCDIESMLPLFANTQNKEIVVIHTAAIIDIRSKVSPLAYQVNVGGTKNMIQLALRYGVYRYIHVSSVHAIPEPKVNKLIRETKFFSPDKVHGGYAKTKAEATQAVIDAINNQGLPAIILHPSGIIGPDEVGTNNIVMAIKNFVQGRLHICPEGGYNFVDVRDIAGACLQAVDWGRRAIYLIRPLLPDERYF
;
A
#
# COMPACT_ATOMS: atom_id res chain seq x y z
N MET A 1 -7.22 24.08 -5.43
CA MET A 1 -8.35 23.48 -4.71
C MET A 1 -7.84 22.86 -3.42
N GLU A 2 -8.63 22.88 -2.37
CA GLU A 2 -8.29 22.12 -1.15
C GLU A 2 -8.28 20.64 -1.44
N ARG A 3 -7.43 19.90 -0.74
CA ARG A 3 -7.32 18.43 -0.87
C ARG A 3 -7.75 17.74 0.40
N VAL A 4 -8.35 16.57 0.26
CA VAL A 4 -8.59 15.62 1.33
C VAL A 4 -7.96 14.29 0.97
N TYR A 5 -7.25 13.70 1.92
CA TYR A 5 -6.55 12.43 1.72
C TYR A 5 -7.28 11.32 2.46
N ILE A 6 -7.77 10.34 1.71
CA ILE A 6 -8.38 9.12 2.27
C ILE A 6 -7.29 8.05 2.35
N VAL A 7 -6.98 7.59 3.54
CA VAL A 7 -5.95 6.57 3.78
C VAL A 7 -6.59 5.32 4.36
N THR A 8 -6.56 4.21 3.63
CA THR A 8 -6.97 2.90 4.16
C THR A 8 -5.78 2.16 4.75
N GLY A 9 -6.01 1.30 5.75
CA GLY A 9 -4.91 0.69 6.50
C GLY A 9 -4.08 1.72 7.28
N ALA A 10 -4.73 2.81 7.69
CA ALA A 10 -4.11 3.99 8.28
C ALA A 10 -3.38 3.70 9.60
N ASN A 11 -3.74 2.64 10.31
CA ASN A 11 -3.08 2.21 11.55
C ASN A 11 -1.93 1.20 11.32
N GLY A 12 -1.73 0.73 10.09
CA GLY A 12 -0.60 -0.12 9.71
C GLY A 12 0.72 0.66 9.64
N HIS A 13 1.84 -0.05 9.51
CA HIS A 13 3.19 0.54 9.50
C HIS A 13 3.33 1.67 8.46
N LEU A 14 3.00 1.40 7.19
CA LEU A 14 3.07 2.42 6.13
C LEU A 14 1.97 3.47 6.28
N GLY A 15 0.72 3.04 6.52
CA GLY A 15 -0.42 3.95 6.63
C GLY A 15 -0.22 5.03 7.71
N ARG A 16 0.28 4.64 8.87
CA ARG A 16 0.59 5.56 9.97
C ARG A 16 1.64 6.61 9.57
N ASN A 17 2.71 6.19 8.92
CA ASN A 17 3.75 7.10 8.43
C ASN A 17 3.21 8.08 7.36
N ILE A 18 2.27 7.63 6.52
CA ILE A 18 1.59 8.50 5.54
C ILE A 18 0.71 9.52 6.27
N VAL A 19 -0.14 9.07 7.19
CA VAL A 19 -1.05 9.95 7.97
C VAL A 19 -0.24 11.00 8.73
N GLU A 20 0.81 10.59 9.44
CA GLU A 20 1.68 11.51 10.17
C GLU A 20 2.27 12.60 9.26
N ARG A 21 2.79 12.18 8.12
CA ARG A 21 3.42 13.10 7.16
C ARG A 21 2.42 14.07 6.56
N LEU A 22 1.20 13.61 6.24
CA LEU A 22 0.11 14.46 5.76
C LEU A 22 -0.31 15.49 6.81
N LEU A 23 -0.52 15.07 8.04
CA LEU A 23 -0.90 15.95 9.14
C LEU A 23 0.19 17.00 9.45
N LYS A 24 1.48 16.60 9.43
CA LYS A 24 2.61 17.54 9.56
C LYS A 24 2.67 18.56 8.41
N ALA A 25 2.19 18.19 7.23
CA ALA A 25 2.08 19.08 6.08
C ALA A 25 0.78 19.92 6.07
N GLY A 26 -0.02 19.86 7.14
CA GLY A 26 -1.28 20.62 7.25
C GLY A 26 -2.38 20.13 6.33
N GLN A 27 -2.35 18.85 5.92
CA GLN A 27 -3.34 18.25 5.03
C GLN A 27 -4.49 17.62 5.82
N GLU A 28 -5.72 17.73 5.29
CA GLU A 28 -6.89 17.03 5.82
C GLU A 28 -6.83 15.54 5.48
N VAL A 29 -7.04 14.67 6.48
CA VAL A 29 -6.93 13.22 6.35
C VAL A 29 -8.18 12.53 6.88
N HIS A 30 -8.76 11.66 6.06
CA HIS A 30 -9.79 10.70 6.47
C HIS A 30 -9.16 9.30 6.54
N ALA A 31 -8.98 8.79 7.73
CA ALA A 31 -8.27 7.53 7.99
C ALA A 31 -9.27 6.39 8.22
N LEU A 32 -9.10 5.29 7.48
CA LEU A 32 -9.84 4.04 7.74
C LEU A 32 -9.02 3.13 8.63
N ILE A 33 -9.59 2.73 9.75
CA ILE A 33 -9.05 1.72 10.67
C ILE A 33 -10.11 0.65 10.94
N LEU A 34 -9.70 -0.53 11.39
CA LEU A 34 -10.64 -1.59 11.77
C LEU A 34 -11.37 -1.25 13.07
N GLU A 35 -12.56 -1.86 13.24
CA GLU A 35 -13.29 -1.79 14.51
C GLU A 35 -12.40 -2.35 15.64
N GLY A 36 -12.37 -1.67 16.77
CA GLY A 36 -11.49 -2.02 17.90
C GLY A 36 -10.09 -1.44 17.83
N GLU A 37 -9.62 -0.93 16.69
CA GLU A 37 -8.34 -0.22 16.60
C GLU A 37 -8.45 1.22 17.11
N GLN A 38 -7.29 1.80 17.44
CA GLN A 38 -7.16 3.20 17.88
C GLN A 38 -5.89 3.82 17.26
N MET A 39 -5.92 5.13 17.05
CA MET A 39 -4.77 5.91 16.59
C MET A 39 -4.33 6.93 17.66
N PRO A 40 -3.78 6.50 18.81
CA PRO A 40 -3.54 7.38 19.95
C PRO A 40 -2.52 8.49 19.67
N CYS A 41 -1.60 8.27 18.75
CA CYS A 41 -0.57 9.27 18.41
C CYS A 41 -1.13 10.51 17.72
N PHE A 42 -2.37 10.48 17.24
CA PHE A 42 -3.01 11.56 16.47
C PHE A 42 -4.30 12.09 17.12
N THR A 43 -4.59 11.69 18.36
CA THR A 43 -5.72 12.18 19.13
C THR A 43 -5.69 13.71 19.21
N ASN A 44 -6.84 14.35 18.96
CA ASN A 44 -7.02 15.81 18.96
C ASN A 44 -6.41 16.60 17.79
N ASN A 45 -6.04 15.94 16.69
CA ASN A 45 -5.70 16.68 15.48
C ASN A 45 -6.97 17.00 14.67
N TYR A 46 -7.32 18.28 14.54
CA TYR A 46 -8.53 18.72 13.86
C TYR A 46 -8.55 18.45 12.35
N LEU A 47 -7.39 18.13 11.76
CA LEU A 47 -7.26 17.74 10.36
C LEU A 47 -7.47 16.23 10.14
N LEU A 48 -7.65 15.44 11.20
CA LEU A 48 -7.82 14.00 11.12
C LEU A 48 -9.26 13.60 11.46
N THR A 49 -9.93 12.98 10.50
CA THR A 49 -11.18 12.23 10.71
C THR A 49 -10.89 10.74 10.68
N VAL A 50 -11.23 10.04 11.75
CA VAL A 50 -11.05 8.57 11.83
C VAL A 50 -12.39 7.89 11.61
N THR A 51 -12.45 7.04 10.59
CA THR A 51 -13.58 6.16 10.30
C THR A 51 -13.22 4.73 10.68
N LYS A 52 -14.10 4.09 11.45
CA LYS A 52 -14.02 2.66 11.75
C LYS A 52 -14.80 1.89 10.71
N GLY A 53 -14.15 0.93 10.05
CA GLY A 53 -14.77 0.14 8.99
C GLY A 53 -13.79 -0.87 8.39
N ASP A 54 -14.28 -1.66 7.46
CA ASP A 54 -13.55 -2.72 6.79
C ASP A 54 -13.58 -2.48 5.27
N VAL A 55 -12.45 -2.61 4.60
CA VAL A 55 -12.37 -2.53 3.13
C VAL A 55 -13.22 -3.59 2.43
N CYS A 56 -13.58 -4.66 3.13
CA CYS A 56 -14.49 -5.69 2.65
C CYS A 56 -15.96 -5.26 2.66
N ASP A 57 -16.31 -4.19 3.38
CA ASP A 57 -17.67 -3.65 3.52
C ASP A 57 -17.72 -2.22 2.96
N ILE A 58 -18.35 -2.06 1.80
CA ILE A 58 -18.49 -0.76 1.13
C ILE A 58 -19.24 0.24 2.00
N GLU A 59 -20.31 -0.19 2.68
CA GLU A 59 -21.14 0.71 3.48
C GLU A 59 -20.36 1.31 4.65
N SER A 60 -19.48 0.52 5.27
CA SER A 60 -18.63 0.99 6.36
C SER A 60 -17.60 2.04 5.90
N MET A 61 -17.27 2.09 4.60
CA MET A 61 -16.33 3.03 4.03
C MET A 61 -16.96 4.34 3.53
N LEU A 62 -18.28 4.42 3.37
CA LEU A 62 -18.96 5.64 2.88
C LEU A 62 -18.64 6.89 3.71
N PRO A 63 -18.52 6.83 5.04
CA PRO A 63 -18.14 8.01 5.84
C PRO A 63 -16.79 8.63 5.47
N LEU A 64 -15.86 7.89 4.86
CA LEU A 64 -14.58 8.42 4.37
C LEU A 64 -14.76 9.53 3.34
N PHE A 65 -15.87 9.50 2.60
CA PHE A 65 -16.18 10.46 1.54
C PHE A 65 -17.14 11.57 1.99
N ALA A 66 -17.46 11.62 3.29
CA ALA A 66 -18.27 12.69 3.84
C ALA A 66 -17.49 14.03 3.83
N ASN A 67 -18.19 15.13 3.57
CA ASN A 67 -17.63 16.50 3.55
C ASN A 67 -16.46 16.70 2.56
N THR A 68 -16.44 15.94 1.47
CA THR A 68 -15.41 16.03 0.42
C THR A 68 -15.84 16.85 -0.79
N GLN A 69 -17.06 17.43 -0.77
CA GLN A 69 -17.59 18.25 -1.85
C GLN A 69 -16.69 19.47 -2.08
N ASN A 70 -16.39 19.75 -3.35
CA ASN A 70 -15.50 20.82 -3.79
C ASN A 70 -14.02 20.68 -3.39
N LYS A 71 -13.59 19.50 -2.95
CA LYS A 71 -12.19 19.17 -2.68
C LYS A 71 -11.65 18.17 -3.71
N GLU A 72 -10.34 18.23 -3.96
CA GLU A 72 -9.64 17.14 -4.66
C GLU A 72 -9.50 15.95 -3.71
N ILE A 73 -10.17 14.85 -4.02
CA ILE A 73 -10.10 13.63 -3.22
C ILE A 73 -8.89 12.80 -3.68
N VAL A 74 -7.98 12.53 -2.77
CA VAL A 74 -6.83 11.64 -3.00
C VAL A 74 -7.02 10.39 -2.16
N VAL A 75 -7.05 9.23 -2.80
CA VAL A 75 -7.09 7.93 -2.10
C VAL A 75 -5.70 7.32 -2.07
N ILE A 76 -5.22 6.94 -0.89
CA ILE A 76 -3.99 6.15 -0.70
C ILE A 76 -4.39 4.82 -0.07
N HIS A 77 -4.41 3.77 -0.89
CA HIS A 77 -4.89 2.45 -0.49
C HIS A 77 -3.71 1.58 -0.06
N THR A 78 -3.52 1.44 1.27
CA THR A 78 -2.47 0.61 1.86
C THR A 78 -3.01 -0.62 2.61
N ALA A 79 -4.33 -0.73 2.81
CA ALA A 79 -4.93 -1.85 3.51
C ALA A 79 -4.63 -3.18 2.82
N ALA A 80 -3.99 -4.08 3.52
CA ALA A 80 -3.68 -5.43 3.04
C ALA A 80 -3.32 -6.37 4.21
N ILE A 81 -3.57 -7.66 4.01
CA ILE A 81 -3.08 -8.73 4.89
C ILE A 81 -1.85 -9.37 4.23
N ILE A 82 -0.74 -9.39 4.95
CA ILE A 82 0.50 -10.08 4.53
C ILE A 82 0.43 -11.50 5.10
N ASP A 83 0.14 -12.47 4.24
CA ASP A 83 0.05 -13.88 4.57
C ASP A 83 1.13 -14.66 3.82
N ILE A 84 2.19 -15.06 4.51
CA ILE A 84 3.35 -15.77 3.93
C ILE A 84 3.09 -17.24 3.57
N ARG A 85 1.89 -17.77 3.89
CA ARG A 85 1.54 -19.14 3.53
C ARG A 85 1.48 -19.32 2.02
N SER A 86 1.80 -20.53 1.57
CA SER A 86 1.79 -20.86 0.14
C SER A 86 0.38 -20.81 -0.48
N LYS A 87 -0.64 -21.11 0.31
CA LYS A 87 -2.04 -21.06 -0.12
C LYS A 87 -2.66 -19.72 0.27
N VAL A 88 -3.46 -19.18 -0.62
CA VAL A 88 -4.26 -17.96 -0.35
C VAL A 88 -5.28 -18.25 0.74
N SER A 89 -5.27 -17.47 1.82
CA SER A 89 -6.33 -17.55 2.81
C SER A 89 -7.58 -16.79 2.33
N PRO A 90 -8.80 -17.29 2.63
CA PRO A 90 -10.03 -16.60 2.24
C PRO A 90 -10.08 -15.15 2.72
N LEU A 91 -9.67 -14.89 3.95
CA LEU A 91 -9.63 -13.54 4.51
C LEU A 91 -8.63 -12.63 3.77
N ALA A 92 -7.41 -13.12 3.50
CA ALA A 92 -6.43 -12.34 2.74
C ALA A 92 -6.92 -12.05 1.32
N TYR A 93 -7.64 -12.96 0.69
CA TYR A 93 -8.25 -12.73 -0.61
C TYR A 93 -9.35 -11.65 -0.55
N GLN A 94 -10.25 -11.75 0.41
CA GLN A 94 -11.32 -10.77 0.60
C GLN A 94 -10.76 -9.36 0.84
N VAL A 95 -9.77 -9.22 1.73
CA VAL A 95 -9.17 -7.92 2.03
C VAL A 95 -8.35 -7.41 0.85
N ASN A 96 -7.41 -8.20 0.33
CA ASN A 96 -6.46 -7.71 -0.66
C ASN A 96 -7.08 -7.52 -2.04
N VAL A 97 -7.95 -8.42 -2.46
CA VAL A 97 -8.59 -8.36 -3.79
C VAL A 97 -9.96 -7.71 -3.70
N GLY A 98 -10.84 -8.21 -2.83
CA GLY A 98 -12.18 -7.67 -2.64
C GLY A 98 -12.14 -6.22 -2.16
N GLY A 99 -11.36 -5.94 -1.11
CA GLY A 99 -11.19 -4.58 -0.57
C GLY A 99 -10.63 -3.59 -1.61
N THR A 100 -9.65 -4.02 -2.43
CA THR A 100 -9.15 -3.19 -3.53
C THR A 100 -10.25 -2.90 -4.56
N LYS A 101 -11.05 -3.89 -4.96
CA LYS A 101 -12.18 -3.70 -5.89
C LYS A 101 -13.23 -2.76 -5.32
N ASN A 102 -13.56 -2.88 -4.04
CA ASN A 102 -14.47 -1.97 -3.34
C ASN A 102 -13.96 -0.53 -3.34
N MET A 103 -12.66 -0.33 -3.04
CA MET A 103 -12.05 1.01 -3.09
C MET A 103 -12.00 1.59 -4.50
N ILE A 104 -11.75 0.78 -5.53
CA ILE A 104 -11.85 1.20 -6.94
C ILE A 104 -13.27 1.70 -7.25
N GLN A 105 -14.29 0.93 -6.85
CA GLN A 105 -15.68 1.29 -7.06
C GLN A 105 -16.03 2.64 -6.41
N LEU A 106 -15.62 2.86 -5.16
CA LEU A 106 -15.83 4.12 -4.46
C LEU A 106 -15.03 5.26 -5.09
N ALA A 107 -13.78 5.03 -5.46
CA ALA A 107 -12.94 6.03 -6.11
C ALA A 107 -13.55 6.52 -7.43
N LEU A 108 -14.10 5.61 -8.23
CA LEU A 108 -14.81 5.95 -9.47
C LEU A 108 -16.14 6.67 -9.19
N ARG A 109 -16.92 6.19 -8.22
CA ARG A 109 -18.19 6.80 -7.81
C ARG A 109 -18.05 8.25 -7.37
N TYR A 110 -17.00 8.55 -6.61
CA TYR A 110 -16.74 9.89 -6.07
C TYR A 110 -15.82 10.75 -6.94
N GLY A 111 -15.36 10.24 -8.10
CA GLY A 111 -14.55 11.00 -9.04
C GLY A 111 -13.24 11.49 -8.43
N VAL A 112 -12.47 10.60 -7.80
CA VAL A 112 -11.24 10.99 -7.12
C VAL A 112 -10.22 11.65 -8.05
N TYR A 113 -9.54 12.67 -7.56
CA TYR A 113 -8.44 13.32 -8.28
C TYR A 113 -7.27 12.37 -8.52
N ARG A 114 -6.93 11.55 -7.51
CA ARG A 114 -5.83 10.58 -7.59
C ARG A 114 -6.11 9.34 -6.72
N TYR A 115 -5.74 8.18 -7.25
CA TYR A 115 -5.76 6.91 -6.54
C TYR A 115 -4.36 6.33 -6.48
N ILE A 116 -3.77 6.20 -5.30
CA ILE A 116 -2.46 5.58 -5.09
C ILE A 116 -2.68 4.17 -4.56
N HIS A 117 -2.32 3.17 -5.37
CA HIS A 117 -2.38 1.77 -4.96
C HIS A 117 -1.01 1.30 -4.49
N VAL A 118 -0.92 0.92 -3.22
CA VAL A 118 0.30 0.29 -2.70
C VAL A 118 0.22 -1.21 -2.92
N SER A 119 0.88 -1.67 -3.97
CA SER A 119 1.04 -3.08 -4.31
C SER A 119 2.25 -3.69 -3.56
N SER A 120 3.05 -4.50 -4.20
CA SER A 120 4.28 -5.12 -3.69
C SER A 120 5.13 -5.61 -4.85
N VAL A 121 6.46 -5.67 -4.67
CA VAL A 121 7.34 -6.38 -5.62
C VAL A 121 6.94 -7.84 -5.81
N HIS A 122 6.33 -8.46 -4.82
CA HIS A 122 5.83 -9.83 -4.92
C HIS A 122 4.70 -10.02 -5.94
N ALA A 123 4.02 -8.95 -6.35
CA ALA A 123 3.04 -9.02 -7.44
C ALA A 123 3.69 -9.18 -8.81
N ILE A 124 4.98 -8.89 -8.93
CA ILE A 124 5.73 -8.95 -10.18
C ILE A 124 6.34 -10.36 -10.32
N PRO A 125 6.18 -11.02 -11.47
CA PRO A 125 6.81 -12.31 -11.69
C PRO A 125 8.34 -12.22 -11.50
N GLU A 126 8.89 -13.16 -10.75
CA GLU A 126 10.33 -13.24 -10.56
C GLU A 126 11.01 -13.57 -11.90
N PRO A 127 12.03 -12.82 -12.30
CA PRO A 127 12.78 -13.13 -13.49
C PRO A 127 13.62 -14.38 -13.29
N LYS A 128 14.11 -14.96 -14.38
CA LYS A 128 15.13 -16.02 -14.30
C LYS A 128 16.34 -15.52 -13.51
N VAL A 129 17.05 -16.46 -12.86
CA VAL A 129 18.26 -16.19 -12.07
C VAL A 129 19.18 -15.17 -12.77
N ASN A 130 19.71 -14.22 -12.00
CA ASN A 130 20.61 -13.13 -12.45
C ASN A 130 19.99 -12.07 -13.38
N LYS A 131 18.66 -11.87 -13.33
CA LYS A 131 18.01 -10.76 -14.01
C LYS A 131 17.32 -9.84 -13.01
N LEU A 132 17.35 -8.55 -13.29
CA LEU A 132 16.66 -7.55 -12.49
C LEU A 132 15.14 -7.65 -12.64
N ILE A 133 14.42 -7.45 -11.54
CA ILE A 133 12.97 -7.24 -11.56
C ILE A 133 12.71 -5.87 -12.20
N ARG A 134 11.80 -5.84 -13.17
CA ARG A 134 11.40 -4.61 -13.88
C ARG A 134 9.88 -4.45 -13.79
N GLU A 135 9.42 -3.21 -13.97
CA GLU A 135 8.00 -2.92 -14.07
C GLU A 135 7.35 -3.72 -15.21
N THR A 136 6.14 -4.18 -14.97
CA THR A 136 5.32 -4.90 -15.95
C THR A 136 3.95 -4.25 -16.05
N LYS A 137 3.33 -4.39 -17.23
CA LYS A 137 1.97 -3.89 -17.49
C LYS A 137 0.89 -4.93 -17.29
N PHE A 138 1.27 -6.16 -17.00
CA PHE A 138 0.34 -7.28 -16.84
C PHE A 138 0.71 -8.11 -15.62
N PHE A 139 -0.27 -8.33 -14.75
CA PHE A 139 -0.14 -9.08 -13.52
C PHE A 139 -1.08 -10.28 -13.53
N SER A 140 -0.57 -11.44 -13.11
CA SER A 140 -1.37 -12.66 -13.05
C SER A 140 -0.98 -13.47 -11.80
N PRO A 141 -1.96 -13.96 -11.04
CA PRO A 141 -1.70 -14.82 -9.88
C PRO A 141 -1.01 -16.14 -10.26
N ASP A 142 -1.13 -16.57 -11.52
CA ASP A 142 -0.50 -17.81 -12.00
C ASP A 142 1.00 -17.67 -12.27
N LYS A 143 1.50 -16.44 -12.35
CA LYS A 143 2.91 -16.14 -12.65
C LYS A 143 3.74 -15.81 -11.41
N VAL A 144 3.15 -15.85 -10.24
CA VAL A 144 3.81 -15.52 -8.96
C VAL A 144 3.64 -16.63 -7.94
N HIS A 145 4.54 -16.71 -6.96
CA HIS A 145 4.56 -17.76 -5.95
C HIS A 145 4.13 -17.23 -4.58
N GLY A 146 3.33 -18.03 -3.86
CA GLY A 146 2.84 -17.71 -2.53
C GLY A 146 1.48 -17.00 -2.51
N GLY A 147 0.72 -17.21 -1.43
CA GLY A 147 -0.65 -16.71 -1.30
C GLY A 147 -0.72 -15.18 -1.37
N TYR A 148 0.15 -14.50 -0.64
CA TYR A 148 0.22 -13.04 -0.65
C TYR A 148 0.51 -12.47 -2.05
N ALA A 149 1.53 -13.00 -2.72
CA ALA A 149 1.91 -12.58 -4.06
C ALA A 149 0.75 -12.70 -5.06
N LYS A 150 0.01 -13.81 -5.00
CA LYS A 150 -1.17 -14.04 -5.85
C LYS A 150 -2.26 -13.01 -5.62
N THR A 151 -2.59 -12.71 -4.35
CA THR A 151 -3.60 -11.69 -4.05
C THR A 151 -3.16 -10.30 -4.48
N LYS A 152 -1.88 -9.95 -4.31
CA LYS A 152 -1.35 -8.63 -4.74
C LYS A 152 -1.29 -8.53 -6.27
N ALA A 153 -0.96 -9.60 -6.99
CA ALA A 153 -0.99 -9.61 -8.45
C ALA A 153 -2.42 -9.40 -8.99
N GLU A 154 -3.41 -10.11 -8.45
CA GLU A 154 -4.81 -9.96 -8.86
C GLU A 154 -5.36 -8.57 -8.53
N ALA A 155 -5.11 -8.06 -7.32
CA ALA A 155 -5.51 -6.72 -6.92
C ALA A 155 -4.89 -5.64 -7.82
N THR A 156 -3.61 -5.79 -8.15
CA THR A 156 -2.90 -4.87 -9.06
C THR A 156 -3.49 -4.90 -10.46
N GLN A 157 -3.80 -6.11 -10.98
CA GLN A 157 -4.45 -6.23 -12.27
C GLN A 157 -5.82 -5.55 -12.29
N ALA A 158 -6.61 -5.68 -11.22
CA ALA A 158 -7.91 -4.99 -11.11
C ALA A 158 -7.75 -3.44 -11.17
N VAL A 159 -6.69 -2.89 -10.58
CA VAL A 159 -6.39 -1.45 -10.69
C VAL A 159 -6.02 -1.08 -12.13
N ILE A 160 -5.19 -1.89 -12.81
CA ILE A 160 -4.83 -1.67 -14.21
C ILE A 160 -6.06 -1.71 -15.12
N ASP A 161 -6.94 -2.68 -14.90
CA ASP A 161 -8.18 -2.81 -15.67
C ASP A 161 -9.09 -1.58 -15.47
N ALA A 162 -9.17 -1.06 -14.24
CA ALA A 162 -9.90 0.18 -13.95
C ALA A 162 -9.26 1.42 -14.59
N ILE A 163 -7.91 1.49 -14.64
CA ILE A 163 -7.20 2.55 -15.39
C ILE A 163 -7.59 2.51 -16.87
N ASN A 164 -7.50 1.33 -17.48
CA ASN A 164 -7.66 1.17 -18.91
C ASN A 164 -9.12 1.30 -19.39
N ASN A 165 -10.05 0.72 -18.62
CA ASN A 165 -11.43 0.55 -19.05
C ASN A 165 -12.39 1.59 -18.48
N GLN A 166 -12.05 2.18 -17.31
CA GLN A 166 -12.94 3.07 -16.56
C GLN A 166 -12.32 4.44 -16.28
N GLY A 167 -11.10 4.67 -16.71
CA GLY A 167 -10.44 5.95 -16.59
C GLY A 167 -9.96 6.30 -15.17
N LEU A 168 -9.85 5.32 -14.25
CA LEU A 168 -9.35 5.57 -12.89
C LEU A 168 -8.01 6.30 -12.92
N PRO A 169 -7.86 7.48 -12.27
CA PRO A 169 -6.61 8.25 -12.25
C PRO A 169 -5.61 7.65 -11.25
N ALA A 170 -5.20 6.40 -11.46
CA ALA A 170 -4.39 5.66 -10.51
C ALA A 170 -2.90 5.65 -10.85
N ILE A 171 -2.10 5.58 -9.77
CA ILE A 171 -0.67 5.26 -9.77
C ILE A 171 -0.47 4.04 -8.88
N ILE A 172 0.34 3.11 -9.33
CA ILE A 172 0.63 1.87 -8.63
C ILE A 172 2.09 1.88 -8.18
N LEU A 173 2.31 1.68 -6.89
CA LEU A 173 3.64 1.61 -6.29
C LEU A 173 3.91 0.16 -5.84
N HIS A 174 5.06 -0.37 -6.23
CA HIS A 174 5.52 -1.71 -5.85
C HIS A 174 6.72 -1.60 -4.90
N PRO A 175 6.50 -1.39 -3.60
CA PRO A 175 7.61 -1.37 -2.64
C PRO A 175 8.25 -2.75 -2.50
N SER A 176 9.56 -2.75 -2.28
CA SER A 176 10.31 -3.90 -1.77
C SER A 176 10.00 -4.12 -0.27
N GLY A 177 10.79 -4.88 0.47
CA GLY A 177 10.55 -5.11 1.89
C GLY A 177 10.59 -3.81 2.68
N ILE A 178 9.46 -3.40 3.22
CA ILE A 178 9.36 -2.17 4.00
C ILE A 178 9.89 -2.42 5.41
N ILE A 179 10.86 -1.61 5.83
CA ILE A 179 11.40 -1.57 7.19
C ILE A 179 11.45 -0.12 7.68
N GLY A 180 11.54 0.09 8.97
CA GLY A 180 11.68 1.44 9.52
C GLY A 180 11.12 1.58 10.93
N PRO A 181 11.07 2.81 11.43
CA PRO A 181 10.53 3.09 12.77
C PRO A 181 9.01 2.88 12.81
N ASP A 182 8.48 2.86 14.04
CA ASP A 182 7.04 2.85 14.36
C ASP A 182 6.26 1.63 13.82
N GLU A 183 6.96 0.52 13.62
CA GLU A 183 6.30 -0.72 13.26
C GLU A 183 5.49 -1.28 14.43
N VAL A 184 4.18 -1.35 14.21
CA VAL A 184 3.22 -1.90 15.17
C VAL A 184 2.83 -3.29 14.68
N GLY A 185 3.38 -4.33 15.29
CA GLY A 185 2.98 -5.70 14.96
C GLY A 185 4.15 -6.68 14.79
N THR A 186 3.81 -7.85 14.27
CA THR A 186 4.73 -8.98 14.04
C THR A 186 5.08 -9.09 12.56
N ASN A 187 5.76 -8.10 12.00
CA ASN A 187 6.32 -8.27 10.67
C ASN A 187 7.42 -9.35 10.71
N ASN A 188 7.27 -10.37 9.87
CA ASN A 188 8.20 -11.51 9.83
C ASN A 188 9.65 -11.08 9.57
N ILE A 189 9.85 -10.03 8.76
CA ILE A 189 11.17 -9.49 8.44
C ILE A 189 11.79 -8.86 9.70
N VAL A 190 11.03 -8.02 10.41
CA VAL A 190 11.50 -7.38 11.64
C VAL A 190 11.76 -8.43 12.71
N MET A 191 10.92 -9.47 12.80
CA MET A 191 11.18 -10.59 13.72
C MET A 191 12.46 -11.35 13.36
N ALA A 192 12.72 -11.58 12.06
CA ALA A 192 13.96 -12.20 11.62
C ALA A 192 15.19 -11.35 11.98
N ILE A 193 15.13 -10.04 11.74
CA ILE A 193 16.20 -9.10 12.12
C ILE A 193 16.41 -9.09 13.65
N LYS A 194 15.34 -9.03 14.44
CA LYS A 194 15.43 -9.10 15.91
C LYS A 194 16.07 -10.41 16.38
N ASN A 195 15.66 -11.54 15.79
CA ASN A 195 16.23 -12.84 16.13
C ASN A 195 17.71 -12.93 15.74
N PHE A 196 18.11 -12.35 14.62
CA PHE A 196 19.52 -12.28 14.21
C PHE A 196 20.34 -11.44 15.20
N VAL A 197 19.90 -10.23 15.53
CA VAL A 197 20.58 -9.34 16.48
C VAL A 197 20.68 -9.98 17.87
N GLN A 198 19.68 -10.77 18.28
CA GLN A 198 19.66 -11.49 19.54
C GLN A 198 20.45 -12.81 19.52
N GLY A 199 21.12 -13.15 18.42
CA GLY A 199 21.86 -14.38 18.27
C GLY A 199 20.99 -15.66 18.25
N ARG A 200 19.69 -15.51 17.93
CA ARG A 200 18.75 -16.66 17.89
C ARG A 200 18.61 -17.25 16.49
N LEU A 201 19.06 -16.54 15.46
CA LEU A 201 19.07 -17.02 14.09
C LEU A 201 20.45 -17.58 13.74
N HIS A 202 20.57 -18.91 13.77
CA HIS A 202 21.85 -19.61 13.58
C HIS A 202 22.08 -20.08 12.15
N ILE A 203 21.07 -20.06 11.29
CA ILE A 203 21.12 -20.51 9.90
C ILE A 203 20.60 -19.41 9.01
N CYS A 204 21.40 -19.00 8.03
CA CYS A 204 20.98 -18.08 6.99
C CYS A 204 20.95 -18.86 5.65
N PRO A 205 19.81 -18.89 4.95
CA PRO A 205 19.77 -19.45 3.58
C PRO A 205 20.58 -18.54 2.64
N GLU A 206 21.09 -19.14 1.58
CA GLU A 206 21.65 -18.36 0.47
C GLU A 206 20.53 -17.52 -0.17
N GLY A 207 20.82 -16.24 -0.42
CA GLY A 207 19.88 -15.31 -1.04
C GLY A 207 20.00 -13.92 -0.45
N GLY A 208 19.11 -13.04 -0.90
CA GLY A 208 19.04 -11.66 -0.45
C GLY A 208 17.61 -11.13 -0.54
N TYR A 209 17.35 -10.08 0.20
CA TYR A 209 16.08 -9.38 0.14
C TYR A 209 16.35 -7.88 0.02
N ASN A 210 15.65 -7.23 -0.89
CA ASN A 210 15.74 -5.79 -1.03
C ASN A 210 14.82 -5.10 -0.02
N PHE A 211 15.35 -4.10 0.69
CA PHE A 211 14.61 -3.34 1.69
C PHE A 211 14.53 -1.87 1.32
N VAL A 212 13.46 -1.22 1.75
CA VAL A 212 13.24 0.22 1.60
C VAL A 212 12.70 0.78 2.91
N ASP A 213 13.11 2.00 3.24
CA ASP A 213 12.62 2.69 4.43
C ASP A 213 11.15 3.09 4.27
N VAL A 214 10.34 2.85 5.29
CA VAL A 214 8.92 3.20 5.31
C VAL A 214 8.68 4.70 5.06
N ARG A 215 9.62 5.55 5.50
CA ARG A 215 9.55 7.01 5.32
C ARG A 215 9.73 7.40 3.86
N ASP A 216 10.55 6.66 3.11
CA ASP A 216 10.76 6.88 1.67
C ASP A 216 9.52 6.46 0.89
N ILE A 217 8.89 5.33 1.23
CA ILE A 217 7.63 4.91 0.61
C ILE A 217 6.51 5.90 0.94
N ALA A 218 6.40 6.35 2.19
CA ALA A 218 5.43 7.38 2.54
C ALA A 218 5.65 8.66 1.72
N GLY A 219 6.91 9.09 1.56
CA GLY A 219 7.28 10.20 0.69
C GLY A 219 6.89 9.98 -0.76
N ALA A 220 7.17 8.79 -1.30
CA ALA A 220 6.82 8.42 -2.67
C ALA A 220 5.30 8.42 -2.89
N CYS A 221 4.50 7.95 -1.92
CA CYS A 221 3.03 8.02 -2.00
C CYS A 221 2.54 9.47 -2.15
N LEU A 222 3.10 10.42 -1.38
CA LEU A 222 2.70 11.81 -1.44
C LEU A 222 3.16 12.47 -2.76
N GLN A 223 4.39 12.22 -3.19
CA GLN A 223 4.91 12.74 -4.47
C GLN A 223 4.11 12.20 -5.66
N ALA A 224 3.70 10.94 -5.62
CA ALA A 224 2.91 10.31 -6.67
C ALA A 224 1.56 11.00 -6.92
N VAL A 225 1.03 11.74 -5.96
CA VAL A 225 -0.22 12.50 -6.13
C VAL A 225 -0.10 13.52 -7.26
N ASP A 226 1.03 14.21 -7.35
CA ASP A 226 1.26 15.28 -8.31
C ASP A 226 1.98 14.81 -9.58
N TRP A 227 2.47 13.57 -9.62
CA TRP A 227 3.00 12.97 -10.84
C TRP A 227 1.87 12.80 -11.87
N GLY A 228 1.87 13.63 -12.88
CA GLY A 228 0.75 13.80 -13.80
C GLY A 228 0.42 12.61 -14.72
N ARG A 229 1.12 11.49 -14.64
CA ARG A 229 0.91 10.32 -15.52
C ARG A 229 0.39 9.12 -14.74
N ARG A 230 -0.57 8.39 -15.32
CA ARG A 230 -0.93 7.04 -14.89
C ARG A 230 0.28 6.13 -15.10
N ALA A 231 0.86 5.60 -14.03
CA ALA A 231 2.13 4.87 -14.10
C ALA A 231 2.22 3.78 -13.04
N ILE A 232 3.13 2.86 -13.28
CA ILE A 232 3.52 1.77 -12.39
C ILE A 232 4.97 2.04 -12.00
N TYR A 233 5.28 2.04 -10.70
CA TYR A 233 6.60 2.32 -10.18
C TYR A 233 7.09 1.23 -9.25
N LEU A 234 8.31 0.77 -9.51
CA LEU A 234 9.04 -0.11 -8.60
C LEU A 234 9.81 0.78 -7.61
N ILE A 235 9.47 0.67 -6.33
CA ILE A 235 10.12 1.47 -5.27
C ILE A 235 11.11 0.60 -4.51
N ARG A 236 12.39 0.86 -4.73
CA ARG A 236 13.52 0.18 -4.10
C ARG A 236 14.68 1.16 -3.91
N PRO A 237 15.65 0.89 -3.02
CA PRO A 237 16.87 1.68 -2.97
C PRO A 237 17.61 1.66 -4.31
N LEU A 238 18.26 2.76 -4.64
CA LEU A 238 19.18 2.79 -5.77
C LEU A 238 20.41 1.93 -5.44
N LEU A 239 20.75 1.02 -6.33
CA LEU A 239 22.03 0.32 -6.27
C LEU A 239 23.13 1.27 -6.71
N PRO A 240 24.36 1.16 -6.13
CA PRO A 240 25.46 2.09 -6.45
C PRO A 240 25.73 2.24 -7.94
N ASP A 241 25.54 1.18 -8.72
CA ASP A 241 25.85 1.12 -10.16
C ASP A 241 24.68 1.60 -11.05
N GLU A 242 23.52 1.93 -10.47
CA GLU A 242 22.31 2.32 -11.24
C GLU A 242 22.07 3.84 -11.28
N ARG A 243 23.00 4.64 -10.75
CA ARG A 243 22.87 6.12 -10.73
C ARG A 243 23.01 6.78 -12.12
N TYR A 244 23.21 6.01 -13.18
CA TYR A 244 23.52 6.50 -14.52
C TYR A 244 22.65 5.91 -15.64
N PHE A 245 21.42 5.44 -15.32
CA PHE A 245 20.48 4.99 -16.35
C PHE A 245 19.15 5.73 -16.29
#